data_d94735f885e5c53adf5006da9590ad62
#
_entry.id   d94735f885e5c53adf5006da9590ad62
#
_cell.length_a   1.000
_cell.length_b   1.000
_cell.length_c   1.000
_cell.angle_alpha   90.00
_cell.angle_beta   90.00
_cell.angle_gamma   90.00
#
_symmetry.space_group_name_H-M   'P 1'
#
loop_
_entity.id
_entity.type
_entity.pdbx_description
1 polymer ?
#
loop_
_entity_poly.entity_id
_entity_poly.type
_entity_poly.pdbx_seq_one_letter_code
_entity_poly.pdbx_strand_id
1 'polypeptide(L)'
;MKSLVRALALVTTIAVVSCNKQSTVEKLNPESNIAAAEAQPNRDAQLLAQLFASAGPKTQFFTVQGKEKVTVTTTNGNKYTIPAGALRRKDGSAPTGPISVAIREVLSPKDFVLSNRPTAAAGAYLLSYGEYFVRATEAGADLVLAAPIAVQTVVRTQVRPQEKVPMWDGDTTVYYTINGYNQLNQPTSVTQPASQDPGINWTQAPDYALFNATTGTLDFQLSQLLQWRNCDVFSGSTGPKTTVLGYFDVYNNDTPNSSPEQPSMLFFKPRNINSVVKFFNIILNAPAGFNGFLSYQSIIPVGQQGTFLAITALNGQFYAQLLDATIAAPASGTNYTPVSFNLQPVSASQLVSMIADLNNR
;
A
#
# COMPACT_ATOMS: atom_id res chain seq x y z
N MET A 1 71.38 -26.79 -59.96
CA MET A 1 71.96 -25.92 -58.93
C MET A 1 70.90 -25.76 -57.88
N LYS A 2 71.28 -25.94 -56.66
CA LYS A 2 70.48 -26.29 -55.48
C LYS A 2 69.51 -25.19 -55.03
N SER A 3 68.20 -25.49 -54.93
CA SER A 3 67.18 -24.66 -54.30
C SER A 3 66.84 -25.27 -52.94
N LEU A 4 67.01 -24.46 -51.88
CA LEU A 4 66.72 -24.82 -50.51
C LEU A 4 65.27 -24.38 -50.22
N VAL A 5 64.37 -25.33 -49.96
CA VAL A 5 63.03 -25.08 -49.48
C VAL A 5 63.11 -25.08 -47.98
N ARG A 6 62.79 -23.91 -47.35
CA ARG A 6 62.59 -23.80 -45.90
C ARG A 6 61.14 -24.02 -45.61
N ALA A 7 60.83 -25.11 -44.95
CA ALA A 7 59.55 -25.38 -44.39
C ALA A 7 59.37 -24.58 -43.01
N LEU A 8 58.40 -23.75 -42.96
CA LEU A 8 58.01 -23.01 -41.73
C LEU A 8 56.98 -23.87 -41.00
N ALA A 9 57.38 -24.47 -39.89
CA ALA A 9 56.49 -25.21 -39.03
C ALA A 9 55.75 -24.23 -38.14
N LEU A 10 54.44 -24.13 -38.34
CA LEU A 10 53.50 -23.34 -37.44
C LEU A 10 53.18 -24.21 -36.26
N VAL A 11 53.72 -23.88 -35.09
CA VAL A 11 53.37 -24.49 -33.81
C VAL A 11 52.14 -23.75 -33.23
N THR A 12 50.98 -24.37 -33.36
CA THR A 12 49.75 -23.94 -32.67
C THR A 12 49.78 -24.41 -31.22
N THR A 13 50.10 -23.53 -30.29
CA THR A 13 49.96 -23.75 -28.87
C THR A 13 48.47 -23.62 -28.49
N ILE A 14 47.83 -24.76 -28.23
CA ILE A 14 46.49 -24.80 -27.63
C ILE A 14 46.68 -24.53 -26.14
N ALA A 15 46.33 -23.32 -25.70
CA ALA A 15 46.22 -23.01 -24.27
C ALA A 15 44.94 -23.67 -23.72
N VAL A 16 45.13 -24.81 -23.05
CA VAL A 16 44.05 -25.41 -22.24
C VAL A 16 43.90 -24.56 -21.00
N VAL A 17 42.87 -23.69 -20.97
CA VAL A 17 42.46 -23.00 -19.77
C VAL A 17 41.78 -24.03 -18.88
N SER A 18 42.56 -24.61 -17.98
CA SER A 18 42.05 -25.40 -16.85
C SER A 18 41.38 -24.44 -15.89
N CYS A 19 40.07 -24.41 -15.88
CA CYS A 19 39.32 -23.82 -14.79
C CYS A 19 39.49 -24.66 -13.52
N ASN A 20 40.54 -24.35 -12.78
CA ASN A 20 40.66 -24.81 -11.40
C ASN A 20 39.59 -24.05 -10.60
N LYS A 21 38.43 -24.68 -10.38
CA LYS A 21 37.54 -24.31 -9.29
C LYS A 21 38.24 -24.64 -7.98
N GLN A 22 39.11 -23.76 -7.56
CA GLN A 22 39.49 -23.67 -6.16
C GLN A 22 38.25 -23.17 -5.44
N SER A 23 37.51 -24.09 -4.85
CA SER A 23 36.53 -23.76 -3.81
C SER A 23 37.31 -23.20 -2.64
N THR A 24 37.56 -21.89 -2.67
CA THR A 24 37.79 -21.15 -1.44
C THR A 24 36.53 -21.29 -0.64
N VAL A 25 36.56 -22.11 0.38
CA VAL A 25 35.61 -22.05 1.47
C VAL A 25 35.88 -20.71 2.14
N GLU A 26 35.26 -19.64 1.62
CA GLU A 26 35.11 -18.42 2.39
C GLU A 26 34.43 -18.84 3.69
N LYS A 27 35.10 -18.61 4.79
CA LYS A 27 34.46 -18.65 6.10
C LYS A 27 33.35 -17.59 6.04
N LEU A 28 32.15 -18.04 5.71
CA LEU A 28 30.97 -17.20 5.68
C LEU A 28 30.84 -16.57 7.05
N ASN A 29 31.07 -15.28 7.12
CA ASN A 29 30.77 -14.53 8.35
C ASN A 29 29.26 -14.62 8.56
N PRO A 30 28.74 -15.19 9.65
CA PRO A 30 27.30 -15.34 9.87
C PRO A 30 26.54 -14.01 9.73
N GLU A 31 27.16 -12.90 10.11
CA GLU A 31 26.56 -11.57 10.01
C GLU A 31 26.40 -11.08 8.57
N SER A 32 27.37 -11.37 7.68
CA SER A 32 27.28 -11.00 6.26
C SER A 32 26.22 -11.83 5.51
N ASN A 33 25.99 -13.07 5.94
CA ASN A 33 24.97 -13.92 5.35
C ASN A 33 23.55 -13.54 5.78
N ILE A 34 23.38 -13.10 7.03
CA ILE A 34 22.11 -12.60 7.52
C ILE A 34 21.73 -11.33 6.75
N ALA A 35 22.66 -10.38 6.63
CA ALA A 35 22.41 -9.15 5.88
C ALA A 35 22.13 -9.39 4.38
N ALA A 36 22.82 -10.37 3.76
CA ALA A 36 22.58 -10.72 2.35
C ALA A 36 21.27 -11.50 2.15
N ALA A 37 20.83 -12.30 3.12
CA ALA A 37 19.52 -12.97 3.10
C ALA A 37 18.37 -11.99 3.31
N GLU A 38 18.55 -10.99 4.18
CA GLU A 38 17.56 -9.93 4.41
C GLU A 38 17.39 -9.00 3.21
N ALA A 39 18.39 -8.87 2.34
CA ALA A 39 18.34 -8.06 1.12
C ALA A 39 17.65 -8.76 -0.06
N GLN A 40 17.33 -10.06 0.04
CA GLN A 40 16.62 -10.79 -1.03
C GLN A 40 15.12 -10.56 -0.89
N PRO A 41 14.45 -10.04 -1.93
CA PRO A 41 13.00 -9.87 -1.89
C PRO A 41 12.31 -11.21 -1.65
N ASN A 42 11.33 -11.25 -0.75
CA ASN A 42 10.50 -12.43 -0.53
C ASN A 42 9.66 -12.71 -1.78
N ARG A 43 9.86 -13.89 -2.40
CA ARG A 43 9.19 -14.25 -3.66
C ARG A 43 7.68 -14.29 -3.53
N ASP A 44 7.16 -14.75 -2.41
CA ASP A 44 5.71 -14.83 -2.17
C ASP A 44 5.12 -13.44 -1.95
N ALA A 45 5.84 -12.55 -1.26
CA ALA A 45 5.46 -11.16 -1.12
C ALA A 45 5.45 -10.42 -2.46
N GLN A 46 6.44 -10.66 -3.32
CA GLN A 46 6.46 -10.12 -4.68
C GLN A 46 5.29 -10.63 -5.52
N LEU A 47 4.95 -11.93 -5.40
CA LEU A 47 3.81 -12.52 -6.09
C LEU A 47 2.51 -11.82 -5.70
N LEU A 48 2.30 -11.55 -4.40
CA LEU A 48 1.13 -10.84 -3.91
C LEU A 48 1.13 -9.38 -4.36
N ALA A 49 2.27 -8.70 -4.30
CA ALA A 49 2.42 -7.32 -4.76
C ALA A 49 2.13 -7.18 -6.27
N GLN A 50 2.60 -8.11 -7.09
CA GLN A 50 2.31 -8.16 -8.53
C GLN A 50 0.82 -8.37 -8.80
N LEU A 51 0.17 -9.27 -8.07
CA LEU A 51 -1.27 -9.48 -8.17
C LEU A 51 -2.02 -8.18 -7.84
N PHE A 52 -1.68 -7.52 -6.74
CA PHE A 52 -2.31 -6.27 -6.32
C PHE A 52 -2.09 -5.16 -7.36
N ALA A 53 -0.87 -4.99 -7.86
CA ALA A 53 -0.56 -4.00 -8.90
C ALA A 53 -1.32 -4.27 -10.20
N SER A 54 -1.50 -5.56 -10.55
CA SER A 54 -2.22 -5.95 -11.77
C SER A 54 -3.74 -5.72 -11.67
N ALA A 55 -4.33 -5.97 -10.50
CA ALA A 55 -5.77 -5.91 -10.25
C ALA A 55 -6.26 -4.56 -9.69
N GLY A 56 -5.35 -3.74 -9.17
CA GLY A 56 -5.65 -2.47 -8.51
C GLY A 56 -5.99 -1.33 -9.47
N PRO A 57 -6.38 -0.18 -8.93
CA PRO A 57 -6.75 0.99 -9.70
C PRO A 57 -5.56 1.47 -10.55
N LYS A 58 -5.86 1.79 -11.81
CA LYS A 58 -4.83 2.19 -12.77
C LYS A 58 -4.60 3.68 -12.75
N THR A 59 -3.35 4.08 -12.91
CA THR A 59 -3.00 5.47 -13.18
C THR A 59 -3.51 5.86 -14.57
N GLN A 60 -4.20 6.98 -14.65
CA GLN A 60 -4.71 7.55 -15.91
C GLN A 60 -3.77 8.68 -16.34
N PHE A 61 -3.45 8.72 -17.63
CA PHE A 61 -2.51 9.68 -18.19
C PHE A 61 -3.22 10.63 -19.14
N PHE A 62 -2.94 11.92 -19.00
CA PHE A 62 -3.46 13.00 -19.81
C PHE A 62 -2.30 13.84 -20.32
N THR A 63 -2.36 14.23 -21.60
CA THR A 63 -1.41 15.19 -22.17
C THR A 63 -2.05 16.56 -22.20
N VAL A 64 -1.40 17.55 -21.58
CA VAL A 64 -1.91 18.91 -21.48
C VAL A 64 -0.87 19.93 -21.94
N GLN A 65 -1.33 21.13 -22.30
CA GLN A 65 -0.48 22.27 -22.58
C GLN A 65 -0.49 23.23 -21.39
N GLY A 66 0.68 23.66 -20.91
CA GLY A 66 0.78 24.47 -19.69
C GLY A 66 0.29 25.93 -19.83
N LYS A 67 0.05 26.40 -21.06
CA LYS A 67 -0.29 27.79 -21.34
C LYS A 67 -1.76 28.14 -21.13
N GLU A 68 -2.64 27.15 -21.17
CA GLU A 68 -4.08 27.35 -21.11
C GLU A 68 -4.68 26.62 -19.91
N LYS A 69 -5.85 27.12 -19.44
CA LYS A 69 -6.64 26.40 -18.45
C LYS A 69 -7.21 25.13 -19.11
N VAL A 70 -7.01 24.01 -18.45
CA VAL A 70 -7.51 22.72 -18.93
C VAL A 70 -8.25 21.98 -17.84
N THR A 71 -9.33 21.29 -18.19
CA THR A 71 -10.02 20.33 -17.31
C THR A 71 -9.89 18.94 -17.90
N VAL A 72 -9.28 18.03 -17.16
CA VAL A 72 -9.27 16.61 -17.49
C VAL A 72 -10.31 15.88 -16.65
N THR A 73 -10.97 14.89 -17.26
CA THR A 73 -11.98 14.07 -16.59
C THR A 73 -11.50 12.63 -16.59
N THR A 74 -11.41 12.03 -15.39
CA THR A 74 -11.02 10.62 -15.25
C THR A 74 -12.16 9.68 -15.66
N THR A 75 -11.85 8.41 -15.87
CA THR A 75 -12.86 7.36 -16.13
C THR A 75 -13.86 7.21 -14.98
N ASN A 76 -13.50 7.67 -13.79
CA ASN A 76 -14.36 7.73 -12.63
C ASN A 76 -15.28 8.98 -12.63
N GLY A 77 -15.20 9.85 -13.62
CA GLY A 77 -15.99 11.07 -13.73
C GLY A 77 -15.51 12.23 -12.85
N ASN A 78 -14.40 12.07 -12.14
CA ASN A 78 -13.80 13.16 -11.38
C ASN A 78 -13.09 14.14 -12.31
N LYS A 79 -13.14 15.43 -11.98
CA LYS A 79 -12.62 16.51 -12.82
C LYS A 79 -11.46 17.20 -12.11
N TYR A 80 -10.39 17.42 -12.86
CA TYR A 80 -9.19 18.12 -12.41
C TYR A 80 -8.97 19.34 -13.33
N THR A 81 -9.16 20.53 -12.78
CA THR A 81 -9.00 21.78 -13.52
C THR A 81 -7.66 22.39 -13.17
N ILE A 82 -6.77 22.40 -14.13
CA ILE A 82 -5.40 22.94 -14.05
C ILE A 82 -5.45 24.35 -14.61
N PRO A 83 -5.17 25.39 -13.79
CA PRO A 83 -5.13 26.77 -14.29
C PRO A 83 -4.00 27.00 -15.30
N ALA A 84 -4.16 27.98 -16.15
CA ALA A 84 -3.10 28.43 -17.05
C ALA A 84 -1.84 28.80 -16.25
N GLY A 85 -0.68 28.25 -16.64
CA GLY A 85 0.59 28.51 -15.99
C GLY A 85 0.73 27.95 -14.58
N ALA A 86 -0.17 27.07 -14.14
CA ALA A 86 -0.09 26.44 -12.80
C ALA A 86 1.07 25.46 -12.66
N LEU A 87 1.47 24.82 -13.76
CA LEU A 87 2.58 23.85 -13.76
C LEU A 87 3.89 24.57 -14.10
N ARG A 88 4.92 24.33 -13.31
CA ARG A 88 6.26 24.93 -13.45
C ARG A 88 7.34 23.86 -13.31
N ARG A 89 8.48 24.09 -13.93
CA ARG A 89 9.71 23.37 -13.61
C ARG A 89 10.19 23.74 -12.20
N LYS A 90 11.06 22.92 -11.61
CA LYS A 90 11.59 23.18 -10.26
C LYS A 90 12.36 24.50 -10.13
N ASP A 91 12.90 25.01 -11.24
CA ASP A 91 13.57 26.32 -11.31
C ASP A 91 12.58 27.51 -11.46
N GLY A 92 11.27 27.24 -11.47
CA GLY A 92 10.22 28.24 -11.63
C GLY A 92 9.88 28.57 -13.09
N SER A 93 10.65 28.12 -14.07
CA SER A 93 10.39 28.39 -15.49
C SER A 93 9.14 27.67 -15.99
N ALA A 94 8.52 28.23 -17.03
CA ALA A 94 7.36 27.61 -17.67
C ALA A 94 7.77 26.40 -18.51
N PRO A 95 6.99 25.29 -18.50
CA PRO A 95 7.17 24.21 -19.44
C PRO A 95 7.00 24.69 -20.89
N THR A 96 7.80 24.17 -21.80
CA THR A 96 7.78 24.55 -23.22
C THR A 96 7.22 23.46 -24.11
N GLY A 97 7.21 22.21 -23.62
CA GLY A 97 6.68 21.04 -24.31
C GLY A 97 5.36 20.53 -23.74
N PRO A 98 4.88 19.40 -24.28
CA PRO A 98 3.69 18.72 -23.75
C PRO A 98 3.98 18.20 -22.34
N ILE A 99 2.98 18.33 -21.49
CA ILE A 99 3.02 17.88 -20.09
C ILE A 99 2.19 16.60 -19.97
N SER A 100 2.78 15.56 -19.39
CA SER A 100 2.05 14.36 -18.98
C SER A 100 1.56 14.54 -17.55
N VAL A 101 0.23 14.45 -17.37
CA VAL A 101 -0.43 14.46 -16.06
C VAL A 101 -0.91 13.04 -15.75
N ALA A 102 -0.38 12.46 -14.70
CA ALA A 102 -0.73 11.13 -14.20
C ALA A 102 -1.63 11.30 -12.97
N ILE A 103 -2.82 10.70 -13.01
CA ILE A 103 -3.81 10.75 -11.92
C ILE A 103 -4.09 9.32 -11.47
N ARG A 104 -3.97 9.06 -10.18
CA ARG A 104 -4.38 7.81 -9.55
C ARG A 104 -5.43 8.09 -8.49
N GLU A 105 -6.50 7.33 -8.53
CA GLU A 105 -7.65 7.46 -7.64
C GLU A 105 -7.88 6.10 -6.96
N VAL A 106 -8.12 6.13 -5.65
CA VAL A 106 -8.41 4.96 -4.81
C VAL A 106 -9.73 5.26 -4.11
N LEU A 107 -10.82 4.60 -4.50
CA LEU A 107 -12.17 5.09 -4.24
C LEU A 107 -13.06 4.09 -3.48
N SER A 108 -12.65 2.84 -3.39
CA SER A 108 -13.48 1.76 -2.86
C SER A 108 -12.69 0.82 -1.95
N PRO A 109 -13.35 0.01 -1.10
CA PRO A 109 -12.68 -0.98 -0.27
C PRO A 109 -11.76 -1.93 -1.04
N LYS A 110 -12.18 -2.38 -2.22
CA LYS A 110 -11.31 -3.12 -3.14
C LYS A 110 -10.04 -2.34 -3.48
N ASP A 111 -10.19 -1.06 -3.82
CA ASP A 111 -9.07 -0.23 -4.23
C ASP A 111 -8.12 0.05 -3.07
N PHE A 112 -8.64 0.25 -1.85
CA PHE A 112 -7.84 0.43 -0.63
C PHE A 112 -6.96 -0.79 -0.36
N VAL A 113 -7.52 -2.01 -0.47
CA VAL A 113 -6.75 -3.25 -0.31
C VAL A 113 -5.70 -3.39 -1.41
N LEU A 114 -6.11 -3.31 -2.70
CA LEU A 114 -5.22 -3.53 -3.83
C LEU A 114 -4.16 -2.44 -4.03
N SER A 115 -4.37 -1.27 -3.45
CA SER A 115 -3.36 -0.20 -3.42
C SER A 115 -2.53 -0.20 -2.14
N ASN A 116 -2.86 -1.07 -1.18
CA ASN A 116 -2.29 -1.05 0.16
C ASN A 116 -2.41 0.35 0.81
N ARG A 117 -3.60 0.95 0.67
CA ARG A 117 -3.94 2.29 1.19
C ARG A 117 -5.11 2.17 2.17
N PRO A 118 -4.85 1.78 3.42
CA PRO A 118 -5.89 1.70 4.43
C PRO A 118 -6.35 3.09 4.88
N THR A 119 -7.60 3.16 5.30
CA THR A 119 -8.26 4.39 5.73
C THR A 119 -8.29 4.46 7.26
N ALA A 120 -7.12 4.53 7.88
CA ALA A 120 -6.98 4.65 9.33
C ALA A 120 -6.00 5.76 9.69
N ALA A 121 -6.33 6.55 10.69
CA ALA A 121 -5.49 7.63 11.20
C ALA A 121 -5.74 7.86 12.69
N ALA A 122 -4.72 8.29 13.42
CA ALA A 122 -4.80 8.77 14.80
C ALA A 122 -5.62 7.88 15.75
N GLY A 123 -5.51 6.54 15.62
CA GLY A 123 -6.22 5.59 16.48
C GLY A 123 -7.72 5.43 16.19
N ALA A 124 -8.15 5.81 15.00
CA ALA A 124 -9.51 5.59 14.49
C ALA A 124 -9.48 5.20 13.01
N TYR A 125 -10.53 4.55 12.55
CA TYR A 125 -10.71 4.40 11.11
C TYR A 125 -11.57 5.53 10.55
N LEU A 126 -11.33 5.82 9.27
CA LEU A 126 -11.92 6.92 8.55
C LEU A 126 -13.01 6.41 7.61
N LEU A 127 -14.09 7.14 7.46
CA LEU A 127 -15.02 6.98 6.35
C LEU A 127 -14.46 7.80 5.19
N SER A 128 -14.06 7.12 4.12
CA SER A 128 -13.39 7.75 3.00
C SER A 128 -14.34 8.10 1.85
N TYR A 129 -14.14 9.27 1.28
CA TYR A 129 -14.75 9.72 0.03
C TYR A 129 -13.77 9.62 -1.15
N GLY A 130 -12.56 9.15 -0.90
CA GLY A 130 -11.56 8.84 -1.91
C GLY A 130 -10.18 9.44 -1.64
N GLU A 131 -9.18 8.76 -2.17
CA GLU A 131 -7.77 9.11 -2.11
C GLU A 131 -7.26 9.44 -3.50
N TYR A 132 -6.44 10.47 -3.61
CA TYR A 132 -6.04 11.08 -4.87
C TYR A 132 -4.55 11.34 -4.89
N PHE A 133 -3.92 11.00 -6.00
CA PHE A 133 -2.51 11.28 -6.26
C PHE A 133 -2.35 11.86 -7.65
N VAL A 134 -1.63 12.98 -7.77
CA VAL A 134 -1.35 13.64 -9.05
C VAL A 134 0.14 13.84 -9.21
N ARG A 135 0.65 13.48 -10.38
CA ARG A 135 2.01 13.74 -10.84
C ARG A 135 1.95 14.44 -12.18
N ALA A 136 2.76 15.43 -12.39
CA ALA A 136 2.94 16.08 -13.69
C ALA A 136 4.40 16.08 -14.09
N THR A 137 4.67 15.74 -15.35
CA THR A 137 6.04 15.68 -15.87
C THR A 137 6.13 16.34 -17.25
N GLU A 138 7.27 16.96 -17.55
CA GLU A 138 7.68 17.37 -18.88
C GLU A 138 8.94 16.61 -19.27
N ALA A 139 8.93 15.89 -20.38
CA ALA A 139 10.04 15.04 -20.81
C ALA A 139 10.59 14.13 -19.69
N GLY A 140 9.72 13.60 -18.83
CA GLY A 140 10.05 12.73 -17.70
C GLY A 140 10.49 13.46 -16.42
N ALA A 141 10.77 14.75 -16.45
CA ALA A 141 11.12 15.54 -15.27
C ALA A 141 9.86 16.01 -14.52
N ASP A 142 9.85 15.86 -13.18
CA ASP A 142 8.74 16.29 -12.36
C ASP A 142 8.59 17.82 -12.33
N LEU A 143 7.33 18.25 -12.43
CA LEU A 143 6.92 19.63 -12.30
C LEU A 143 6.42 19.94 -10.88
N VAL A 144 6.27 21.21 -10.56
CA VAL A 144 5.69 21.72 -9.31
C VAL A 144 4.49 22.62 -9.60
N LEU A 145 3.66 22.86 -8.58
CA LEU A 145 2.51 23.78 -8.71
C LEU A 145 2.89 25.20 -8.30
N ALA A 146 2.57 26.15 -9.17
CA ALA A 146 2.56 27.59 -8.86
C ALA A 146 1.15 28.08 -8.50
N ALA A 147 0.12 27.32 -8.85
CA ALA A 147 -1.26 27.55 -8.46
C ALA A 147 -1.97 26.19 -8.25
N PRO A 148 -2.92 26.10 -7.33
CA PRO A 148 -3.58 24.83 -7.02
C PRO A 148 -4.44 24.31 -8.18
N ILE A 149 -4.54 22.99 -8.28
CA ILE A 149 -5.47 22.29 -9.16
C ILE A 149 -6.81 22.17 -8.45
N ALA A 150 -7.88 22.67 -9.07
CA ALA A 150 -9.23 22.46 -8.53
C ALA A 150 -9.71 21.05 -8.89
N VAL A 151 -10.21 20.31 -7.89
CA VAL A 151 -10.72 18.95 -8.04
C VAL A 151 -12.19 18.91 -7.66
N GLN A 152 -12.97 18.25 -8.50
CA GLN A 152 -14.37 17.88 -8.22
C GLN A 152 -14.45 16.35 -8.26
N THR A 153 -14.70 15.73 -7.11
CA THR A 153 -14.86 14.29 -7.02
C THR A 153 -16.32 13.90 -6.80
N VAL A 154 -16.79 12.92 -7.53
CA VAL A 154 -18.16 12.39 -7.38
C VAL A 154 -18.25 11.58 -6.09
N VAL A 155 -19.23 11.89 -5.25
CA VAL A 155 -19.51 11.11 -4.03
C VAL A 155 -20.16 9.79 -4.42
N ARG A 156 -19.51 8.66 -4.02
CA ARG A 156 -19.94 7.29 -4.35
C ARG A 156 -20.41 6.50 -3.15
N THR A 157 -20.20 7.05 -1.96
CA THR A 157 -20.60 6.38 -0.71
C THR A 157 -22.09 6.60 -0.44
N GLN A 158 -22.73 5.66 0.24
CA GLN A 158 -24.11 5.82 0.68
C GLN A 158 -24.27 6.89 1.79
N VAL A 159 -23.19 7.16 2.50
CA VAL A 159 -23.15 8.19 3.54
C VAL A 159 -22.93 9.53 2.90
N ARG A 160 -23.94 10.41 3.01
CA ARG A 160 -23.84 11.77 2.50
C ARG A 160 -22.76 12.55 3.26
N PRO A 161 -21.85 13.25 2.57
CA PRO A 161 -20.85 14.08 3.22
C PRO A 161 -21.49 15.22 4.02
N GLN A 162 -20.79 15.67 5.05
CA GLN A 162 -21.04 16.96 5.70
C GLN A 162 -20.67 18.09 4.74
N GLU A 163 -21.11 19.31 5.02
CA GLU A 163 -20.80 20.49 4.21
C GLU A 163 -19.28 20.67 4.01
N LYS A 164 -18.53 20.42 5.08
CA LYS A 164 -17.05 20.44 5.09
C LYS A 164 -16.53 19.08 5.50
N VAL A 165 -15.73 18.50 4.63
CA VAL A 165 -15.03 17.23 4.86
C VAL A 165 -13.54 17.50 5.02
N PRO A 166 -12.91 17.09 6.14
CA PRO A 166 -11.48 17.27 6.33
C PRO A 166 -10.68 16.64 5.21
N MET A 167 -9.60 17.33 4.81
CA MET A 167 -8.58 16.77 3.93
C MET A 167 -7.46 16.17 4.77
N TRP A 168 -6.81 15.15 4.22
CA TRP A 168 -5.71 14.45 4.86
C TRP A 168 -4.53 14.36 3.90
N ASP A 169 -3.33 14.54 4.44
CA ASP A 169 -2.07 14.33 3.76
C ASP A 169 -1.56 12.93 4.06
N GLY A 170 -1.25 12.18 3.00
CA GLY A 170 -0.71 10.84 3.10
C GLY A 170 0.81 10.83 3.02
N ASP A 171 1.44 10.27 4.04
CA ASP A 171 2.88 10.01 4.04
C ASP A 171 3.13 8.52 3.78
N THR A 172 3.83 8.22 2.69
CA THR A 172 4.24 6.86 2.32
C THR A 172 5.60 6.48 2.90
N THR A 173 6.32 7.42 3.49
CA THR A 173 7.56 7.15 4.25
C THR A 173 7.25 6.68 5.67
N VAL A 174 6.45 5.63 5.78
CA VAL A 174 5.97 5.16 7.07
C VAL A 174 7.09 4.49 7.85
N TYR A 175 7.34 4.96 9.06
CA TYR A 175 8.06 4.19 10.05
C TYR A 175 7.07 3.24 10.73
N TYR A 176 7.27 1.93 10.58
CA TYR A 176 6.54 1.00 11.41
C TYR A 176 7.15 0.98 12.80
N THR A 177 6.38 1.39 13.76
CA THR A 177 6.59 0.92 15.12
C THR A 177 5.81 -0.38 15.23
N ILE A 178 6.49 -1.49 15.18
CA ILE A 178 5.89 -2.77 15.50
C ILE A 178 5.75 -2.80 17.00
N ASN A 179 4.62 -2.32 17.48
CA ASN A 179 4.20 -2.54 18.84
C ASN A 179 3.63 -3.96 18.90
N GLY A 180 4.51 -4.94 19.04
CA GLY A 180 4.11 -6.27 19.40
C GLY A 180 3.64 -6.26 20.85
N TYR A 181 2.51 -6.83 21.11
CA TYR A 181 2.20 -7.28 22.46
C TYR A 181 2.52 -8.77 22.51
N ASN A 182 3.33 -9.16 23.51
CA ASN A 182 3.45 -10.58 23.82
C ASN A 182 2.10 -11.03 24.39
N GLN A 183 1.92 -12.33 24.57
CA GLN A 183 0.69 -12.90 25.14
C GLN A 183 0.35 -12.40 26.54
N LEU A 184 1.34 -11.85 27.25
CA LEU A 184 1.17 -11.22 28.55
C LEU A 184 0.78 -9.76 28.44
N ASN A 185 0.44 -9.29 27.22
CA ASN A 185 0.06 -7.92 26.95
C ASN A 185 1.13 -6.88 27.27
N GLN A 186 2.40 -7.29 27.24
CA GLN A 186 3.53 -6.40 27.45
C GLN A 186 3.94 -5.79 26.10
N PRO A 187 4.07 -4.47 26.00
CA PRO A 187 4.49 -3.82 24.79
C PRO A 187 5.92 -4.22 24.43
N THR A 188 6.10 -4.81 23.27
CA THR A 188 7.41 -4.97 22.64
C THR A 188 7.44 -4.02 21.46
N SER A 189 8.33 -3.05 21.46
CA SER A 189 8.45 -2.12 20.33
C SER A 189 9.75 -2.36 19.57
N VAL A 190 9.62 -2.57 18.26
CA VAL A 190 10.73 -2.49 17.32
C VAL A 190 10.37 -1.44 16.29
N THR A 191 11.11 -0.34 16.25
CA THR A 191 10.94 0.69 15.24
C THR A 191 11.83 0.36 14.06
N GLN A 192 11.25 0.15 12.88
CA GLN A 192 11.98 -0.06 11.65
C GLN A 192 11.52 0.92 10.59
N PRO A 193 12.45 1.49 9.78
CA PRO A 193 12.06 2.27 8.63
C PRO A 193 11.35 1.35 7.64
N ALA A 194 10.16 1.76 7.23
CA ALA A 194 9.44 1.11 6.14
C ALA A 194 10.13 1.44 4.84
N SER A 195 10.74 0.48 4.21
CA SER A 195 11.18 0.62 2.84
C SER A 195 10.02 0.37 1.90
N GLN A 196 9.77 1.30 0.99
CA GLN A 196 8.92 1.18 -0.19
C GLN A 196 7.46 0.74 0.03
N ASP A 197 6.63 1.70 0.45
CA ASP A 197 5.18 1.67 0.27
C ASP A 197 4.37 0.55 0.96
N PRO A 198 4.62 0.28 2.24
CA PRO A 198 3.92 -0.76 2.99
C PRO A 198 2.55 -0.32 3.52
N GLY A 199 2.13 0.88 3.19
CA GLY A 199 0.89 1.50 3.62
C GLY A 199 0.94 3.01 3.46
N ILE A 200 0.14 3.68 4.24
CA ILE A 200 0.09 5.13 4.30
C ILE A 200 -0.30 5.60 5.70
N ASN A 201 0.33 6.64 6.18
CA ASN A 201 -0.08 7.38 7.36
C ASN A 201 -0.83 8.63 6.94
N TRP A 202 -2.01 8.82 7.46
CA TRP A 202 -2.83 9.99 7.21
C TRP A 202 -2.70 10.99 8.35
N THR A 203 -2.35 12.23 8.00
CA THR A 203 -2.32 13.36 8.90
C THR A 203 -3.35 14.38 8.43
N GLN A 204 -4.22 14.82 9.33
CA GLN A 204 -5.25 15.81 8.97
C GLN A 204 -4.60 17.11 8.54
N ALA A 205 -4.94 17.57 7.35
CA ALA A 205 -4.52 18.85 6.80
C ALA A 205 -5.43 19.99 7.29
N PRO A 206 -5.01 21.25 7.16
CA PRO A 206 -5.81 22.39 7.61
C PRO A 206 -6.98 22.75 6.68
N ASP A 207 -7.02 22.20 5.47
CA ASP A 207 -8.03 22.48 4.45
C ASP A 207 -9.17 21.42 4.44
N TYR A 208 -10.21 21.74 3.70
CA TYR A 208 -11.44 20.96 3.61
C TYR A 208 -11.87 20.79 2.16
N ALA A 209 -12.50 19.67 1.85
CA ALA A 209 -13.36 19.52 0.69
C ALA A 209 -14.76 20.05 1.02
N LEU A 210 -15.38 20.77 0.08
CA LEU A 210 -16.72 21.33 0.22
C LEU A 210 -17.73 20.46 -0.50
N PHE A 211 -18.76 20.01 0.21
CA PHE A 211 -19.82 19.23 -0.43
C PHE A 211 -20.78 20.13 -1.21
N ASN A 212 -20.85 19.90 -2.50
CA ASN A 212 -21.81 20.56 -3.39
C ASN A 212 -23.04 19.65 -3.56
N ALA A 213 -24.11 19.98 -2.87
CA ALA A 213 -25.35 19.18 -2.91
C ALA A 213 -26.06 19.21 -4.28
N THR A 214 -25.81 20.24 -5.11
CA THR A 214 -26.42 20.36 -6.45
C THR A 214 -25.80 19.39 -7.43
N THR A 215 -24.47 19.21 -7.36
CA THR A 215 -23.72 18.34 -8.27
C THR A 215 -23.45 16.96 -7.68
N GLY A 216 -23.62 16.78 -6.36
CA GLY A 216 -23.25 15.55 -5.67
C GLY A 216 -21.72 15.33 -5.60
N THR A 217 -20.95 16.43 -5.60
CA THR A 217 -19.47 16.38 -5.61
C THR A 217 -18.88 16.91 -4.31
N LEU A 218 -17.66 16.48 -4.03
CA LEU A 218 -16.76 17.17 -3.10
C LEU A 218 -15.75 17.97 -3.91
N ASP A 219 -15.66 19.26 -3.63
CA ASP A 219 -14.83 20.21 -4.32
C ASP A 219 -13.68 20.65 -3.43
N PHE A 220 -12.43 20.47 -3.86
CA PHE A 220 -11.23 20.84 -3.11
C PHE A 220 -10.08 21.30 -4.01
N GLN A 221 -9.00 21.74 -3.39
CA GLN A 221 -7.79 22.20 -4.07
C GLN A 221 -6.62 21.27 -3.78
N LEU A 222 -5.87 20.91 -4.81
CA LEU A 222 -4.57 20.27 -4.68
C LEU A 222 -3.49 21.35 -4.78
N SER A 223 -2.81 21.59 -3.67
CA SER A 223 -1.73 22.60 -3.59
C SER A 223 -0.34 22.02 -3.89
N GLN A 224 -0.23 20.69 -3.95
CA GLN A 224 1.03 19.98 -4.19
C GLN A 224 0.83 18.82 -5.14
N LEU A 225 1.87 18.51 -5.93
CA LEU A 225 2.01 17.27 -6.70
C LEU A 225 2.81 16.24 -5.88
N LEU A 226 2.75 14.98 -6.28
CA LEU A 226 3.49 13.87 -5.66
C LEU A 226 3.09 13.59 -4.21
N GLN A 227 1.95 14.12 -3.78
CA GLN A 227 1.38 13.91 -2.46
C GLN A 227 0.06 13.16 -2.57
N TRP A 228 -0.14 12.16 -1.74
CA TRP A 228 -1.44 11.56 -1.53
C TRP A 228 -2.33 12.50 -0.74
N ARG A 229 -3.54 12.69 -1.24
CA ARG A 229 -4.58 13.48 -0.57
C ARG A 229 -5.80 12.61 -0.37
N ASN A 230 -6.43 12.72 0.78
CA ASN A 230 -7.63 11.97 1.11
C ASN A 230 -8.72 12.90 1.62
N CYS A 231 -9.97 12.58 1.28
CA CYS A 231 -11.18 13.26 1.72
C CYS A 231 -11.92 12.34 2.70
N ASP A 232 -11.77 12.52 4.00
CA ASP A 232 -12.28 11.59 5.00
C ASP A 232 -12.84 12.28 6.22
N VAL A 233 -13.78 11.58 6.89
CA VAL A 233 -14.22 11.92 8.23
C VAL A 233 -13.96 10.77 9.19
N PHE A 234 -13.75 11.06 10.46
CA PHE A 234 -13.75 10.01 11.47
C PHE A 234 -15.08 9.25 11.45
N SER A 235 -15.02 7.94 11.58
CA SER A 235 -16.20 7.07 11.55
C SER A 235 -17.24 7.34 12.65
N GLY A 236 -16.92 8.21 13.60
CA GLY A 236 -17.86 8.70 14.62
C GLY A 236 -18.27 7.70 15.69
N SER A 237 -17.63 6.53 15.75
CA SER A 237 -17.95 5.54 16.78
C SER A 237 -17.51 6.03 18.18
N THR A 238 -18.46 6.25 19.07
CA THR A 238 -18.26 6.73 20.45
C THR A 238 -18.27 5.62 21.50
N GLY A 239 -18.57 4.37 21.13
CA GLY A 239 -18.62 3.22 22.02
C GLY A 239 -17.26 2.73 22.51
N PRO A 240 -17.25 1.73 23.43
CA PRO A 240 -16.02 1.08 23.86
C PRO A 240 -15.32 0.46 22.65
N LYS A 241 -13.97 0.49 22.67
CA LYS A 241 -13.13 -0.02 21.61
C LYS A 241 -12.22 -1.12 22.14
N THR A 242 -11.79 -2.01 21.26
CA THR A 242 -10.87 -3.10 21.55
C THR A 242 -9.70 -3.13 20.57
N THR A 243 -8.64 -3.79 20.96
CA THR A 243 -7.59 -4.28 20.07
C THR A 243 -8.02 -5.65 19.54
N VAL A 244 -7.92 -5.88 18.25
CA VAL A 244 -8.23 -7.20 17.67
C VAL A 244 -6.92 -7.92 17.35
N LEU A 245 -6.82 -9.18 17.78
CA LEU A 245 -5.75 -10.09 17.42
C LEU A 245 -6.28 -11.10 16.41
N GLY A 246 -5.68 -11.13 15.21
CA GLY A 246 -6.01 -12.10 14.17
C GLY A 246 -4.97 -13.22 14.14
N TYR A 247 -5.40 -14.46 14.37
CA TYR A 247 -4.54 -15.65 14.31
C TYR A 247 -4.78 -16.42 13.02
N PHE A 248 -3.69 -16.74 12.30
CA PHE A 248 -3.74 -17.48 11.04
C PHE A 248 -3.27 -18.90 11.23
N ASP A 249 -3.96 -19.87 10.67
CA ASP A 249 -3.52 -21.27 10.55
C ASP A 249 -2.49 -21.48 9.43
N VAL A 250 -2.55 -20.65 8.38
CA VAL A 250 -1.54 -20.58 7.30
C VAL A 250 -0.90 -19.21 7.31
N TYR A 251 0.32 -19.11 7.78
CA TYR A 251 1.06 -17.86 7.88
C TYR A 251 2.45 -17.98 7.26
N ASN A 252 2.85 -17.00 6.47
CA ASN A 252 4.21 -16.94 5.96
C ASN A 252 5.12 -16.29 7.01
N ASN A 253 5.99 -17.07 7.63
CA ASN A 253 6.92 -16.61 8.66
C ASN A 253 8.01 -15.67 8.12
N ASP A 254 8.20 -15.62 6.79
CA ASP A 254 9.09 -14.66 6.14
C ASP A 254 8.46 -13.28 6.03
N THR A 255 7.36 -13.00 6.74
CA THR A 255 6.86 -11.65 6.90
C THR A 255 7.85 -10.86 7.75
N PRO A 256 8.89 -10.24 7.17
CA PRO A 256 9.93 -9.64 7.98
C PRO A 256 9.45 -8.27 8.41
N ASN A 257 9.86 -7.90 9.59
CA ASN A 257 9.74 -6.54 10.09
C ASN A 257 10.48 -5.53 9.19
N SER A 258 11.37 -6.02 8.33
CA SER A 258 12.27 -5.24 7.47
C SER A 258 11.91 -5.24 5.98
N SER A 259 11.00 -6.11 5.51
CA SER A 259 10.63 -6.14 4.10
C SER A 259 9.44 -5.22 3.80
N PRO A 260 9.50 -4.41 2.72
CA PRO A 260 8.36 -3.64 2.24
C PRO A 260 7.24 -4.53 1.73
N GLU A 261 7.59 -5.74 1.37
CA GLU A 261 6.69 -6.72 0.81
C GLU A 261 6.19 -7.62 1.93
N GLN A 262 4.89 -7.73 2.04
CA GLN A 262 4.24 -8.53 3.08
C GLN A 262 3.54 -9.71 2.44
N PRO A 263 4.05 -10.94 2.65
CA PRO A 263 3.42 -12.14 2.12
C PRO A 263 2.14 -12.52 2.86
N SER A 264 1.93 -11.99 4.07
CA SER A 264 0.70 -12.16 4.85
C SER A 264 0.11 -10.80 5.20
N MET A 265 -1.21 -10.66 5.12
CA MET A 265 -1.93 -9.40 5.39
C MET A 265 -3.28 -9.69 6.05
N LEU A 266 -3.71 -8.80 6.93
CA LEU A 266 -5.04 -8.82 7.53
C LEU A 266 -5.70 -7.45 7.40
N PHE A 267 -6.90 -7.45 6.86
CA PHE A 267 -7.74 -6.27 6.70
C PHE A 267 -9.09 -6.48 7.40
N PHE A 268 -9.68 -5.39 7.86
CA PHE A 268 -11.05 -5.34 8.35
C PHE A 268 -11.84 -4.27 7.61
N LYS A 269 -12.95 -4.65 7.00
CA LYS A 269 -13.90 -3.77 6.32
C LYS A 269 -15.13 -3.59 7.23
N PRO A 270 -15.30 -2.45 7.90
CA PRO A 270 -16.52 -2.18 8.66
C PRO A 270 -17.75 -2.17 7.76
N ARG A 271 -18.85 -2.76 8.22
CA ARG A 271 -20.08 -2.88 7.43
C ARG A 271 -20.67 -1.51 7.12
N ASN A 272 -21.09 -1.31 5.86
CA ASN A 272 -21.72 -0.09 5.36
C ASN A 272 -20.86 1.18 5.46
N ILE A 273 -19.56 1.05 5.70
CA ILE A 273 -18.61 2.17 5.77
C ILE A 273 -17.58 1.99 4.67
N ASN A 274 -17.37 3.01 3.84
CA ASN A 274 -16.30 3.00 2.83
C ASN A 274 -14.95 3.21 3.52
N SER A 275 -14.43 2.14 4.11
CA SER A 275 -13.23 2.10 4.92
C SER A 275 -12.60 0.72 4.88
N VAL A 276 -11.30 0.66 5.02
CA VAL A 276 -10.55 -0.58 5.26
C VAL A 276 -9.47 -0.30 6.29
N VAL A 277 -9.48 -1.05 7.37
CA VAL A 277 -8.43 -1.02 8.39
C VAL A 277 -7.44 -2.13 8.07
N LYS A 278 -6.17 -1.81 7.90
CA LYS A 278 -5.09 -2.80 7.81
C LYS A 278 -4.50 -3.03 9.19
N PHE A 279 -4.21 -4.28 9.50
CA PHE A 279 -3.54 -4.69 10.72
C PHE A 279 -2.05 -4.77 10.43
N PHE A 280 -1.28 -3.87 11.00
CA PHE A 280 0.15 -3.73 10.71
C PHE A 280 1.04 -4.44 11.72
N ASN A 281 0.56 -4.58 12.97
CA ASN A 281 1.41 -5.10 14.02
C ASN A 281 1.43 -6.62 13.94
N ILE A 282 2.62 -7.19 13.78
CA ILE A 282 2.82 -8.63 13.82
C ILE A 282 2.78 -9.08 15.28
N ILE A 283 2.14 -10.21 15.57
CA ILE A 283 2.17 -10.81 16.88
C ILE A 283 3.55 -11.43 17.08
N LEU A 284 4.36 -10.79 17.93
CA LEU A 284 5.66 -11.31 18.31
C LEU A 284 5.52 -12.31 19.46
N ASN A 285 6.37 -13.36 19.46
CA ASN A 285 6.39 -14.38 20.51
C ASN A 285 5.03 -15.04 20.74
N ALA A 286 4.23 -15.20 19.68
CA ALA A 286 3.01 -15.99 19.77
C ALA A 286 3.32 -17.41 20.21
N PRO A 287 2.40 -18.12 20.92
CA PRO A 287 2.58 -19.55 21.21
C PRO A 287 2.78 -20.34 19.93
N ALA A 288 3.37 -21.50 20.06
CA ALA A 288 3.50 -22.44 18.95
C ALA A 288 2.13 -22.65 18.28
N GLY A 289 2.06 -22.39 16.98
CA GLY A 289 0.84 -22.48 16.18
C GLY A 289 -0.01 -21.21 16.07
N PHE A 290 0.39 -20.11 16.74
CA PHE A 290 -0.31 -18.82 16.62
C PHE A 290 0.59 -17.78 15.96
N ASN A 291 0.27 -17.42 14.73
CA ASN A 291 0.89 -16.31 14.00
C ASN A 291 -0.21 -15.39 13.49
N GLY A 292 0.07 -14.11 13.35
CA GLY A 292 -0.91 -13.19 12.78
C GLY A 292 -0.63 -11.73 13.10
N PHE A 293 -1.71 -10.96 13.14
CA PHE A 293 -1.66 -9.51 13.21
C PHE A 293 -2.51 -8.94 14.32
N LEU A 294 -2.09 -7.77 14.80
CA LEU A 294 -2.83 -6.92 15.72
C LEU A 294 -3.35 -5.68 15.00
N SER A 295 -4.56 -5.24 15.34
CA SER A 295 -4.98 -3.88 15.02
C SER A 295 -4.15 -2.85 15.80
N TYR A 296 -4.25 -1.59 15.44
CA TYR A 296 -3.85 -0.52 16.37
C TYR A 296 -4.60 -0.68 17.70
N GLN A 297 -3.95 -0.25 18.77
CA GLN A 297 -4.51 -0.40 20.11
C GLN A 297 -5.84 0.37 20.23
N SER A 298 -6.87 -0.32 20.69
CA SER A 298 -8.20 0.24 20.98
C SER A 298 -8.79 1.06 19.83
N ILE A 299 -8.62 0.57 18.58
CA ILE A 299 -9.15 1.27 17.40
C ILE A 299 -10.51 0.72 16.95
N ILE A 300 -10.77 -0.58 17.17
CA ILE A 300 -11.96 -1.23 16.64
C ILE A 300 -13.11 -1.16 17.66
N PRO A 301 -14.26 -0.56 17.30
CA PRO A 301 -15.40 -0.48 18.20
C PRO A 301 -15.98 -1.86 18.52
N VAL A 302 -16.30 -2.08 19.78
CA VAL A 302 -17.05 -3.26 20.22
C VAL A 302 -18.46 -3.20 19.63
N GLY A 303 -18.97 -4.32 19.14
CA GLY A 303 -20.26 -4.39 18.45
C GLY A 303 -20.19 -4.02 16.96
N GLN A 304 -19.07 -3.52 16.44
CA GLN A 304 -18.92 -3.23 15.03
C GLN A 304 -19.05 -4.51 14.20
N GLN A 305 -19.99 -4.51 13.27
CA GLN A 305 -20.10 -5.54 12.26
C GLN A 305 -19.16 -5.22 11.09
N GLY A 306 -18.59 -6.25 10.47
CA GLY A 306 -17.74 -6.09 9.32
C GLY A 306 -17.23 -7.41 8.80
N THR A 307 -16.35 -7.33 7.81
CA THR A 307 -15.73 -8.49 7.18
C THR A 307 -14.23 -8.39 7.33
N PHE A 308 -13.61 -9.42 7.87
CA PHE A 308 -12.17 -9.60 7.77
C PHE A 308 -11.80 -10.22 6.44
N LEU A 309 -10.67 -9.78 5.90
CA LEU A 309 -9.98 -10.42 4.78
C LEU A 309 -8.56 -10.77 5.26
N ALA A 310 -8.34 -12.05 5.48
CA ALA A 310 -7.03 -12.61 5.78
C ALA A 310 -6.43 -13.20 4.49
N ILE A 311 -5.17 -12.87 4.21
CA ILE A 311 -4.44 -13.29 3.01
C ILE A 311 -3.06 -13.78 3.41
N THR A 312 -2.60 -14.88 2.79
CA THR A 312 -1.21 -15.34 2.85
C THR A 312 -0.79 -15.84 1.48
N ALA A 313 0.41 -15.47 1.04
CA ALA A 313 1.12 -16.14 -0.05
C ALA A 313 2.22 -17.01 0.57
N LEU A 314 2.21 -18.30 0.27
CA LEU A 314 3.17 -19.27 0.80
C LEU A 314 3.53 -20.30 -0.28
N ASN A 315 4.82 -20.42 -0.57
CA ASN A 315 5.35 -21.36 -1.57
C ASN A 315 4.70 -21.22 -2.96
N GLY A 316 4.42 -19.97 -3.39
CA GLY A 316 3.80 -19.68 -4.68
C GLY A 316 2.29 -19.88 -4.73
N GLN A 317 1.64 -20.24 -3.63
CA GLN A 317 0.21 -20.45 -3.51
C GLN A 317 -0.43 -19.33 -2.68
N PHE A 318 -1.59 -18.81 -3.10
CA PHE A 318 -2.41 -17.91 -2.29
C PHE A 318 -3.35 -18.69 -1.40
N TYR A 319 -3.49 -18.21 -0.18
CA TYR A 319 -4.48 -18.65 0.80
C TYR A 319 -5.26 -17.44 1.28
N ALA A 320 -6.56 -17.57 1.43
CA ALA A 320 -7.39 -16.47 1.89
C ALA A 320 -8.65 -16.93 2.61
N GLN A 321 -9.18 -16.02 3.44
CA GLN A 321 -10.50 -16.17 4.04
C GLN A 321 -11.19 -14.79 4.12
N LEU A 322 -12.47 -14.75 3.75
CA LEU A 322 -13.40 -13.70 4.16
C LEU A 322 -14.19 -14.23 5.37
N LEU A 323 -14.22 -13.45 6.45
CA LEU A 323 -14.93 -13.79 7.68
C LEU A 323 -15.80 -12.62 8.13
N ASP A 324 -17.12 -12.79 8.01
CA ASP A 324 -18.07 -11.83 8.58
C ASP A 324 -18.12 -12.00 10.10
N ALA A 325 -17.98 -10.89 10.81
CA ALA A 325 -17.93 -10.91 12.26
C ALA A 325 -18.58 -9.67 12.88
N THR A 326 -19.03 -9.85 14.11
CA THR A 326 -19.33 -8.73 15.03
C THR A 326 -18.21 -8.71 16.07
N ILE A 327 -17.57 -7.57 16.24
CA ILE A 327 -16.46 -7.42 17.18
C ILE A 327 -16.96 -7.60 18.59
N ALA A 328 -16.52 -8.65 19.26
CA ALA A 328 -16.87 -8.93 20.64
C ALA A 328 -16.15 -7.99 21.63
N ALA A 329 -16.72 -7.82 22.80
CA ALA A 329 -15.98 -7.21 23.90
C ALA A 329 -14.80 -8.10 24.33
N PRO A 330 -13.70 -7.52 24.83
CA PRO A 330 -12.62 -8.30 25.43
C PRO A 330 -13.14 -9.19 26.55
N ALA A 331 -12.55 -10.38 26.69
CA ALA A 331 -12.82 -11.22 27.84
C ALA A 331 -12.38 -10.52 29.15
N SER A 332 -13.01 -10.87 30.26
CA SER A 332 -12.65 -10.31 31.56
C SER A 332 -11.16 -10.48 31.85
N GLY A 333 -10.49 -9.40 32.23
CA GLY A 333 -9.04 -9.38 32.51
C GLY A 333 -8.16 -9.25 31.26
N THR A 334 -8.75 -9.07 30.06
CA THR A 334 -8.01 -8.79 28.82
C THR A 334 -8.42 -7.44 28.25
N ASN A 335 -7.59 -6.88 27.35
CA ASN A 335 -7.88 -5.64 26.61
C ASN A 335 -7.92 -5.86 25.10
N TYR A 336 -8.06 -7.12 24.66
CA TYR A 336 -8.07 -7.52 23.25
C TYR A 336 -9.14 -8.58 22.96
N THR A 337 -9.55 -8.64 21.70
CA THR A 337 -10.50 -9.62 21.18
C THR A 337 -9.78 -10.51 20.16
N PRO A 338 -9.63 -11.82 20.41
CA PRO A 338 -9.01 -12.74 19.45
C PRO A 338 -10.01 -13.14 18.35
N VAL A 339 -9.49 -13.27 17.12
CA VAL A 339 -10.21 -13.82 15.97
C VAL A 339 -9.28 -14.81 15.26
N SER A 340 -9.75 -16.03 15.04
CA SER A 340 -8.98 -17.06 14.34
C SER A 340 -9.44 -17.22 12.90
N PHE A 341 -8.47 -17.42 12.01
CA PHE A 341 -8.68 -17.59 10.57
C PHE A 341 -8.21 -18.96 10.13
N ASN A 342 -9.02 -19.62 9.31
CA ASN A 342 -8.72 -20.89 8.65
C ASN A 342 -8.66 -20.62 7.14
N LEU A 343 -7.47 -20.26 6.63
CA LEU A 343 -7.26 -19.81 5.27
C LEU A 343 -7.31 -21.00 4.31
N GLN A 344 -8.07 -20.85 3.24
CA GLN A 344 -8.18 -21.86 2.20
C GLN A 344 -7.31 -21.50 0.99
N PRO A 345 -6.74 -22.50 0.28
CA PRO A 345 -6.02 -22.23 -0.95
C PRO A 345 -6.98 -21.65 -2.00
N VAL A 346 -6.54 -20.57 -2.65
CA VAL A 346 -7.31 -19.86 -3.67
C VAL A 346 -6.46 -19.54 -4.88
N SER A 347 -7.07 -19.47 -6.06
CA SER A 347 -6.40 -18.96 -7.25
C SER A 347 -6.27 -17.44 -7.20
N ALA A 348 -5.41 -16.86 -8.03
CA ALA A 348 -5.28 -15.42 -8.19
C ALA A 348 -6.63 -14.74 -8.52
N SER A 349 -7.42 -15.32 -9.42
CA SER A 349 -8.73 -14.79 -9.80
C SER A 349 -9.74 -14.85 -8.66
N GLN A 350 -9.74 -15.94 -7.88
CA GLN A 350 -10.60 -16.07 -6.69
C GLN A 350 -10.21 -15.01 -5.63
N LEU A 351 -8.92 -14.82 -5.37
CA LEU A 351 -8.46 -13.80 -4.43
C LEU A 351 -8.91 -12.39 -4.85
N VAL A 352 -8.74 -12.04 -6.13
CA VAL A 352 -9.22 -10.75 -6.67
C VAL A 352 -10.74 -10.62 -6.54
N SER A 353 -11.50 -11.69 -6.76
CA SER A 353 -12.95 -11.71 -6.57
C SER A 353 -13.34 -11.49 -5.10
N MET A 354 -12.66 -12.16 -4.16
CA MET A 354 -12.88 -11.97 -2.72
C MET A 354 -12.59 -10.54 -2.27
N ILE A 355 -11.52 -9.93 -2.79
CA ILE A 355 -11.20 -8.52 -2.54
C ILE A 355 -12.28 -7.60 -3.11
N ALA A 356 -12.77 -7.89 -4.32
CA ALA A 356 -13.83 -7.10 -4.96
C ALA A 356 -15.17 -7.18 -4.22
N ASP A 357 -15.46 -8.33 -3.59
CA ASP A 357 -16.68 -8.53 -2.79
C ASP A 357 -16.76 -7.60 -1.56
N LEU A 358 -15.63 -7.10 -1.08
CA LEU A 358 -15.61 -6.09 0.00
C LEU A 358 -16.39 -4.82 -0.35
N ASN A 359 -16.55 -4.49 -1.64
CA ASN A 359 -17.33 -3.32 -2.05
C ASN A 359 -18.82 -3.45 -1.73
N ASN A 360 -19.31 -4.67 -1.57
CA ASN A 360 -20.73 -5.00 -1.37
C ASN A 360 -21.09 -5.29 0.10
N ARG A 361 -20.13 -5.22 1.01
CA ARG A 361 -20.27 -5.64 2.43
C ARG A 361 -20.45 -4.50 3.41
#